data_cac0c4bcc3fc9e376102ef1156ef4fc6
#
_entry.id   cac0c4bcc3fc9e376102ef1156ef4fc6
#
_cell.length_a   1.000
_cell.length_b   1.000
_cell.length_c   1.000
_cell.angle_alpha   90.00
_cell.angle_beta   90.00
_cell.angle_gamma   90.00
#
_symmetry.space_group_name_H-M   'P 1'
#
loop_
_entity.id
_entity.type
_entity.pdbx_description
1 polymer ?
#
loop_
_entity_poly.entity_id
_entity_poly.type
_entity_poly.pdbx_seq_one_letter_code
_entity_poly.pdbx_strand_id
1 'polypeptide(L)'
;MSTLKINLCDIIVYEKRKINSNLFDKYIDSPLRVGCINSLRRHNMYKIGDFSSMSKTTIKTLRYYEKEGLLIPVYIDQNTGYRYYESSQLLDISKIISLRQIGLSIKDIKKVLDGYNMKEILNNRKNEIEKNINNYNIELSKINYLLEESNMKNEIFIKDIPSYIVYYRDGIIEDLSKITEFVLETGTECAEANPRLKCISPEYCYVSYLDGEYKEKDIKVRYAQAVEDFGNETNRVKFMKSNPITAVCIYHKGSYNKFRESYEIILKYIEENDYEIIDNPRECYIDGCWNKENEEDYLTEIQFPVNKK
;
A
#
# COMPACT_ATOMS: atom_id res chain seq x y z
N MET A 1 -24.26 7.27 -7.98
CA MET A 1 -24.92 6.31 -7.05
C MET A 1 -25.57 5.22 -7.88
N SER A 2 -24.88 4.11 -8.09
CA SER A 2 -25.45 2.92 -8.73
C SER A 2 -25.35 1.77 -7.74
N THR A 3 -26.49 1.43 -7.18
CA THR A 3 -26.72 0.33 -6.25
C THR A 3 -26.53 -0.99 -7.00
N LEU A 4 -25.51 -1.75 -6.69
CA LEU A 4 -25.36 -3.14 -7.13
C LEU A 4 -26.51 -3.96 -6.51
N LYS A 5 -27.52 -4.29 -7.32
CA LYS A 5 -28.54 -5.27 -6.98
C LYS A 5 -27.90 -6.65 -7.00
N ILE A 6 -27.64 -7.21 -5.82
CA ILE A 6 -27.32 -8.63 -5.67
C ILE A 6 -28.59 -9.41 -6.04
N ASN A 7 -28.51 -10.26 -7.04
CA ASN A 7 -29.66 -11.00 -7.57
C ASN A 7 -30.00 -12.15 -6.63
N LEU A 8 -31.26 -12.34 -6.31
CA LEU A 8 -31.76 -13.43 -5.43
C LEU A 8 -31.30 -14.83 -5.87
N CYS A 9 -30.95 -15.01 -7.14
CA CYS A 9 -30.41 -16.25 -7.68
C CYS A 9 -29.05 -16.65 -7.08
N ASP A 10 -28.21 -15.68 -6.65
CA ASP A 10 -26.88 -15.96 -6.08
C ASP A 10 -26.99 -16.53 -4.65
N ILE A 11 -28.03 -16.13 -3.92
CA ILE A 11 -28.33 -16.63 -2.56
C ILE A 11 -28.87 -18.06 -2.61
N ILE A 12 -29.70 -18.36 -3.62
CA ILE A 12 -30.32 -19.69 -3.78
C ILE A 12 -29.28 -20.75 -4.18
N VAL A 13 -28.25 -20.38 -4.96
CA VAL A 13 -27.16 -21.29 -5.36
C VAL A 13 -26.25 -21.61 -4.17
N TYR A 14 -26.03 -20.64 -3.26
CA TYR A 14 -25.22 -20.83 -2.06
C TYR A 14 -25.88 -21.76 -1.04
N GLU A 15 -27.19 -21.62 -0.83
CA GLU A 15 -27.98 -22.49 0.08
C GLU A 15 -28.10 -23.92 -0.49
N LYS A 16 -28.24 -24.12 -1.79
CA LYS A 16 -28.30 -25.45 -2.40
C LYS A 16 -26.99 -26.24 -2.26
N ARG A 17 -25.82 -25.61 -2.20
CA ARG A 17 -24.53 -26.29 -1.95
C ARG A 17 -24.43 -26.83 -0.51
N LYS A 18 -25.05 -26.18 0.46
CA LYS A 18 -25.01 -26.59 1.88
C LYS A 18 -25.99 -27.75 2.20
N ILE A 19 -27.09 -27.84 1.47
CA ILE A 19 -28.13 -28.85 1.70
C ILE A 19 -27.76 -30.22 1.08
N ASN A 20 -26.94 -30.24 -0.01
CA ASN A 20 -26.59 -31.47 -0.69
C ASN A 20 -25.48 -32.31 -0.06
N SER A 21 -24.68 -31.78 0.86
CA SER A 21 -23.61 -32.54 1.52
C SER A 21 -24.11 -33.49 2.61
N ASN A 22 -25.24 -33.19 3.27
CA ASN A 22 -25.75 -33.99 4.38
C ASN A 22 -26.84 -35.02 4.01
N LEU A 23 -27.34 -35.00 2.79
CA LEU A 23 -28.36 -35.98 2.32
C LEU A 23 -27.78 -37.13 1.46
N PHE A 24 -26.51 -36.99 1.03
CA PHE A 24 -25.88 -37.96 0.15
C PHE A 24 -25.30 -39.20 0.86
N ASP A 25 -24.89 -39.05 2.13
CA ASP A 25 -24.25 -40.16 2.86
C ASP A 25 -25.23 -41.25 3.35
N LYS A 26 -26.53 -41.05 3.18
CA LYS A 26 -27.56 -41.99 3.68
C LYS A 26 -28.12 -42.99 2.68
N TYR A 27 -27.70 -42.94 1.42
CA TYR A 27 -28.29 -43.79 0.34
C TYR A 27 -27.30 -44.55 -0.57
N ILE A 28 -26.06 -44.77 -0.14
CA ILE A 28 -25.10 -45.57 -0.91
C ILE A 28 -24.89 -46.91 -0.25
N ASP A 29 -25.81 -47.82 -0.52
CA ASP A 29 -25.55 -49.26 -0.36
C ASP A 29 -26.38 -50.05 -1.36
N SER A 30 -26.04 -50.00 -2.65
CA SER A 30 -26.32 -51.08 -3.60
C SER A 30 -25.50 -50.92 -4.88
N PRO A 31 -24.86 -52.01 -5.39
CA PRO A 31 -23.94 -51.97 -6.55
C PRO A 31 -24.59 -51.66 -7.90
N LEU A 32 -25.91 -51.73 -8.02
CA LEU A 32 -26.64 -51.57 -9.26
C LEU A 32 -26.99 -50.14 -9.68
N ARG A 33 -26.80 -49.15 -8.78
CA ARG A 33 -27.10 -47.73 -9.09
C ARG A 33 -25.92 -46.88 -9.49
N VAL A 34 -24.70 -47.33 -9.25
CA VAL A 34 -23.46 -46.56 -9.57
C VAL A 34 -23.31 -46.39 -11.08
N GLY A 35 -23.73 -47.37 -11.90
CA GLY A 35 -23.66 -47.28 -13.35
C GLY A 35 -24.61 -46.23 -13.96
N CYS A 36 -25.84 -46.12 -13.44
CA CYS A 36 -26.84 -45.16 -13.96
C CYS A 36 -26.54 -43.70 -13.58
N ILE A 37 -26.05 -43.49 -12.35
CA ILE A 37 -25.69 -42.13 -11.89
C ILE A 37 -24.46 -41.58 -12.65
N ASN A 38 -23.48 -42.44 -12.95
CA ASN A 38 -22.32 -42.08 -13.74
C ASN A 38 -22.67 -41.78 -15.22
N SER A 39 -23.72 -42.40 -15.78
CA SER A 39 -24.19 -42.13 -17.14
C SER A 39 -24.93 -40.77 -17.24
N LEU A 40 -25.73 -40.41 -16.24
CA LEU A 40 -26.44 -39.14 -16.19
C LEU A 40 -25.51 -37.94 -15.89
N ARG A 41 -24.43 -38.15 -15.15
CA ARG A 41 -23.42 -37.10 -14.86
C ARG A 41 -22.52 -36.79 -16.05
N ARG A 42 -22.34 -37.70 -17.02
CA ARG A 42 -21.45 -37.49 -18.19
C ARG A 42 -21.97 -36.46 -19.19
N HIS A 43 -23.24 -36.04 -19.13
CA HIS A 43 -23.82 -35.11 -20.12
C HIS A 43 -23.36 -33.63 -19.95
N ASN A 44 -22.76 -33.27 -18.84
CA ASN A 44 -22.34 -31.88 -18.57
C ASN A 44 -20.86 -31.72 -18.16
N MET A 45 -20.02 -32.73 -18.44
CA MET A 45 -18.60 -32.70 -18.14
C MET A 45 -17.75 -32.45 -19.38
N TYR A 46 -16.80 -31.55 -19.26
CA TYR A 46 -15.88 -31.18 -20.33
C TYR A 46 -14.47 -31.64 -20.02
N LYS A 47 -13.76 -32.20 -21.00
CA LYS A 47 -12.34 -32.51 -20.87
C LYS A 47 -11.56 -31.23 -20.64
N ILE A 48 -10.39 -31.33 -19.99
CA ILE A 48 -9.53 -30.18 -19.70
C ILE A 48 -9.25 -29.31 -20.92
N GLY A 49 -9.15 -29.89 -22.14
CA GLY A 49 -8.96 -29.14 -23.39
C GLY A 49 -10.16 -28.26 -23.73
N ASP A 50 -11.38 -28.84 -23.67
CA ASP A 50 -12.62 -28.11 -23.95
C ASP A 50 -12.87 -27.03 -22.89
N PHE A 51 -12.65 -27.37 -21.62
CA PHE A 51 -12.77 -26.42 -20.51
C PHE A 51 -11.75 -25.27 -20.61
N SER A 52 -10.52 -25.57 -21.05
CA SER A 52 -9.48 -24.60 -21.36
C SER A 52 -9.94 -23.59 -22.42
N SER A 53 -10.54 -24.10 -23.51
CA SER A 53 -11.06 -23.25 -24.59
C SER A 53 -12.23 -22.38 -24.14
N MET A 54 -13.17 -22.91 -23.35
CA MET A 54 -14.32 -22.18 -22.82
C MET A 54 -13.92 -21.14 -21.78
N SER A 55 -13.01 -21.47 -20.86
CA SER A 55 -12.55 -20.57 -19.79
C SER A 55 -11.47 -19.58 -20.24
N LYS A 56 -10.98 -19.67 -21.49
CA LYS A 56 -9.84 -18.88 -22.01
C LYS A 56 -8.60 -19.01 -21.14
N THR A 57 -8.43 -20.17 -20.49
CA THR A 57 -7.33 -20.44 -19.55
C THR A 57 -6.50 -21.62 -20.05
N THR A 58 -5.17 -21.50 -20.06
CA THR A 58 -4.30 -22.56 -20.56
C THR A 58 -4.42 -23.84 -19.73
N ILE A 59 -4.26 -25.02 -20.36
CA ILE A 59 -4.21 -26.30 -19.64
C ILE A 59 -3.13 -26.29 -18.55
N LYS A 60 -1.99 -25.61 -18.78
CA LYS A 60 -0.91 -25.45 -17.80
C LYS A 60 -1.40 -24.70 -16.56
N THR A 61 -2.15 -23.61 -16.76
CA THR A 61 -2.74 -22.82 -15.68
C THR A 61 -3.80 -23.58 -14.91
N LEU A 62 -4.67 -24.35 -15.61
CA LEU A 62 -5.68 -25.20 -14.97
C LEU A 62 -5.04 -26.26 -14.06
N ARG A 63 -3.98 -26.94 -14.55
CA ARG A 63 -3.20 -27.90 -13.74
C ARG A 63 -2.49 -27.24 -12.56
N TYR A 64 -2.02 -26.01 -12.73
CA TYR A 64 -1.45 -25.24 -11.64
C TYR A 64 -2.50 -24.92 -10.57
N TYR A 65 -3.69 -24.47 -10.96
CA TYR A 65 -4.79 -24.21 -10.03
C TYR A 65 -5.30 -25.49 -9.33
N GLU A 66 -5.29 -26.62 -10.01
CA GLU A 66 -5.54 -27.92 -9.39
C GLU A 66 -4.49 -28.24 -8.31
N LYS A 67 -3.20 -28.12 -8.65
CA LYS A 67 -2.08 -28.32 -7.69
C LYS A 67 -2.18 -27.42 -6.48
N GLU A 68 -2.53 -26.16 -6.70
CA GLU A 68 -2.73 -25.19 -5.63
C GLU A 68 -4.07 -25.35 -4.90
N GLY A 69 -4.93 -26.26 -5.33
CA GLY A 69 -6.24 -26.51 -4.72
C GLY A 69 -7.24 -25.37 -4.89
N LEU A 70 -7.08 -24.53 -5.94
CA LEU A 70 -8.02 -23.45 -6.28
C LEU A 70 -9.17 -23.93 -7.17
N LEU A 71 -8.90 -24.83 -8.08
CA LEU A 71 -9.88 -25.40 -9.00
C LEU A 71 -9.60 -26.88 -9.20
N ILE A 72 -10.37 -27.75 -8.53
CA ILE A 72 -10.21 -29.19 -8.58
C ILE A 72 -11.14 -29.77 -9.65
N PRO A 73 -10.67 -30.64 -10.57
CA PRO A 73 -11.55 -31.31 -11.52
C PRO A 73 -12.59 -32.14 -10.77
N VAL A 74 -13.83 -32.16 -11.27
CA VAL A 74 -14.91 -32.96 -10.65
C VAL A 74 -14.73 -34.47 -10.84
N TYR A 75 -13.96 -34.88 -11.87
CA TYR A 75 -13.62 -36.24 -12.11
C TYR A 75 -12.27 -36.38 -12.80
N ILE A 76 -11.49 -37.36 -12.39
CA ILE A 76 -10.27 -37.82 -13.07
C ILE A 76 -10.46 -39.27 -13.44
N ASP A 77 -10.38 -39.58 -14.73
CA ASP A 77 -10.47 -40.93 -15.24
C ASP A 77 -9.24 -41.73 -14.81
N GLN A 78 -9.46 -42.79 -14.05
CA GLN A 78 -8.37 -43.60 -13.48
C GLN A 78 -7.57 -44.38 -14.53
N ASN A 79 -8.18 -44.70 -15.69
CA ASN A 79 -7.53 -45.45 -16.73
C ASN A 79 -6.71 -44.59 -17.68
N THR A 80 -7.21 -43.37 -17.98
CA THR A 80 -6.61 -42.47 -18.98
C THR A 80 -5.93 -41.27 -18.36
N GLY A 81 -6.18 -40.96 -17.07
CA GLY A 81 -5.69 -39.79 -16.39
C GLY A 81 -6.34 -38.49 -16.88
N TYR A 82 -7.39 -38.55 -17.73
CA TYR A 82 -8.07 -37.33 -18.19
C TYR A 82 -8.88 -36.68 -17.09
N ARG A 83 -8.75 -35.33 -17.03
CA ARG A 83 -9.45 -34.45 -16.10
C ARG A 83 -10.71 -33.91 -16.73
N TYR A 84 -11.80 -33.91 -15.97
CA TYR A 84 -13.10 -33.41 -16.38
C TYR A 84 -13.61 -32.35 -15.42
N TYR A 85 -14.22 -31.33 -16.00
CA TYR A 85 -14.76 -30.14 -15.30
C TYR A 85 -16.24 -29.98 -15.66
N GLU A 86 -17.01 -29.37 -14.76
CA GLU A 86 -18.40 -28.99 -15.01
C GLU A 86 -18.53 -27.54 -15.47
N SER A 87 -19.63 -27.20 -16.15
CA SER A 87 -19.94 -25.84 -16.59
C SER A 87 -20.04 -24.84 -15.41
N SER A 88 -20.49 -25.29 -14.24
CA SER A 88 -20.52 -24.48 -13.00
C SER A 88 -19.15 -23.96 -12.62
N GLN A 89 -18.08 -24.70 -12.90
CA GLN A 89 -16.70 -24.29 -12.58
C GLN A 89 -16.18 -23.18 -13.51
N LEU A 90 -16.91 -22.81 -14.58
CA LEU A 90 -16.58 -21.62 -15.38
C LEU A 90 -16.73 -20.32 -14.58
N LEU A 91 -17.66 -20.27 -13.64
CA LEU A 91 -17.80 -19.13 -12.73
C LEU A 91 -16.66 -19.10 -11.71
N ASP A 92 -16.27 -20.26 -11.20
CA ASP A 92 -15.17 -20.34 -10.22
C ASP A 92 -13.84 -19.92 -10.86
N ILE A 93 -13.52 -20.42 -12.06
CA ILE A 93 -12.28 -20.02 -12.76
C ILE A 93 -12.29 -18.53 -13.13
N SER A 94 -13.43 -17.98 -13.56
CA SER A 94 -13.58 -16.56 -13.86
C SER A 94 -13.30 -15.70 -12.62
N LYS A 95 -13.83 -16.10 -11.46
CA LYS A 95 -13.57 -15.43 -10.17
C LYS A 95 -12.09 -15.51 -9.79
N ILE A 96 -11.45 -16.67 -9.92
CA ILE A 96 -10.02 -16.85 -9.65
C ILE A 96 -9.19 -15.92 -10.54
N ILE A 97 -9.48 -15.88 -11.85
CA ILE A 97 -8.77 -15.04 -12.82
C ILE A 97 -8.90 -13.55 -12.43
N SER A 98 -10.12 -13.09 -12.14
CA SER A 98 -10.37 -11.70 -11.76
C SER A 98 -9.56 -11.30 -10.50
N LEU A 99 -9.52 -12.17 -9.50
CA LEU A 99 -8.74 -11.94 -8.28
C LEU A 99 -7.22 -11.97 -8.53
N ARG A 100 -6.75 -12.80 -9.46
CA ARG A 100 -5.35 -12.82 -9.92
C ARG A 100 -4.97 -11.55 -10.67
N GLN A 101 -5.85 -11.01 -11.51
CA GLN A 101 -5.61 -9.78 -12.29
C GLN A 101 -5.38 -8.56 -11.41
N ILE A 102 -6.03 -8.50 -10.25
CA ILE A 102 -5.76 -7.43 -9.26
C ILE A 102 -4.57 -7.76 -8.34
N GLY A 103 -3.83 -8.84 -8.63
CA GLY A 103 -2.59 -9.19 -7.95
C GLY A 103 -2.75 -9.89 -6.59
N LEU A 104 -3.92 -10.47 -6.28
CA LEU A 104 -4.05 -11.26 -5.05
C LEU A 104 -3.18 -12.51 -5.08
N SER A 105 -2.61 -12.84 -3.92
CA SER A 105 -1.84 -14.08 -3.73
C SER A 105 -2.74 -15.32 -3.84
N ILE A 106 -2.16 -16.47 -4.18
CA ILE A 106 -2.89 -17.76 -4.16
C ILE A 106 -3.51 -18.02 -2.78
N LYS A 107 -2.78 -17.67 -1.70
CA LYS A 107 -3.25 -17.81 -0.32
C LYS A 107 -4.50 -16.99 -0.04
N ASP A 108 -4.54 -15.75 -0.51
CA ASP A 108 -5.68 -14.87 -0.28
C ASP A 108 -6.88 -15.24 -1.15
N ILE A 109 -6.63 -15.72 -2.38
CA ILE A 109 -7.69 -16.28 -3.23
C ILE A 109 -8.32 -17.50 -2.56
N LYS A 110 -7.52 -18.41 -1.98
CA LYS A 110 -8.05 -19.54 -1.20
C LYS A 110 -8.97 -19.08 -0.07
N LYS A 111 -8.53 -18.12 0.74
CA LYS A 111 -9.37 -17.55 1.79
C LYS A 111 -10.72 -17.05 1.24
N VAL A 112 -10.70 -16.33 0.10
CA VAL A 112 -11.94 -15.85 -0.54
C VAL A 112 -12.84 -17.01 -0.98
N LEU A 113 -12.27 -18.09 -1.53
CA LEU A 113 -13.03 -19.26 -1.95
C LEU A 113 -13.57 -20.05 -0.75
N ASP A 114 -12.84 -20.08 0.37
CA ASP A 114 -13.23 -20.72 1.63
C ASP A 114 -14.26 -19.88 2.43
N GLY A 115 -14.70 -18.73 1.90
CA GLY A 115 -15.76 -17.91 2.49
C GLY A 115 -15.30 -16.85 3.48
N TYR A 116 -13.99 -16.55 3.54
CA TYR A 116 -13.49 -15.41 4.31
C TYR A 116 -14.00 -14.08 3.73
N ASN A 117 -13.99 -13.04 4.57
CA ASN A 117 -14.48 -11.72 4.21
C ASN A 117 -13.70 -11.11 3.03
N MET A 118 -14.27 -11.27 1.82
CA MET A 118 -13.69 -10.77 0.57
C MET A 118 -13.46 -9.26 0.62
N LYS A 119 -14.35 -8.50 1.26
CA LYS A 119 -14.25 -7.03 1.35
C LYS A 119 -12.99 -6.61 2.12
N GLU A 120 -12.67 -7.32 3.18
CA GLU A 120 -11.46 -7.07 3.98
C GLU A 120 -10.19 -7.33 3.16
N ILE A 121 -10.12 -8.47 2.47
CA ILE A 121 -8.98 -8.84 1.61
C ILE A 121 -8.79 -7.81 0.48
N LEU A 122 -9.89 -7.38 -0.15
CA LEU A 122 -9.83 -6.37 -1.21
C LEU A 122 -9.42 -4.99 -0.68
N ASN A 123 -9.90 -4.59 0.49
CA ASN A 123 -9.49 -3.33 1.12
C ASN A 123 -7.99 -3.33 1.47
N ASN A 124 -7.47 -4.45 2.01
CA ASN A 124 -6.04 -4.58 2.28
C ASN A 124 -5.21 -4.46 1.00
N ARG A 125 -5.66 -5.10 -0.10
CA ARG A 125 -4.98 -4.99 -1.40
C ARG A 125 -5.05 -3.57 -1.98
N LYS A 126 -6.20 -2.90 -1.83
CA LYS A 126 -6.37 -1.50 -2.23
C LYS A 126 -5.38 -0.60 -1.48
N ASN A 127 -5.31 -0.71 -0.16
CA ASN A 127 -4.41 0.08 0.66
C ASN A 127 -2.93 -0.16 0.29
N GLU A 128 -2.57 -1.41 -0.04
CA GLU A 128 -1.22 -1.75 -0.53
C GLU A 128 -0.91 -1.07 -1.86
N ILE A 129 -1.86 -1.07 -2.80
CA ILE A 129 -1.70 -0.40 -4.09
C ILE A 129 -1.58 1.12 -3.91
N GLU A 130 -2.43 1.73 -3.07
CA GLU A 130 -2.39 3.16 -2.77
C GLU A 130 -1.04 3.57 -2.15
N LYS A 131 -0.53 2.75 -1.22
CA LYS A 131 0.81 2.95 -0.66
C LYS A 131 1.91 2.88 -1.74
N ASN A 132 1.83 1.91 -2.66
CA ASN A 132 2.80 1.77 -3.75
C ASN A 132 2.74 2.95 -4.73
N ILE A 133 1.54 3.43 -5.08
CA ILE A 133 1.36 4.62 -5.92
C ILE A 133 2.05 5.83 -5.29
N ASN A 134 1.84 6.05 -3.99
CA ASN A 134 2.48 7.14 -3.28
C ASN A 134 4.02 7.02 -3.30
N ASN A 135 4.56 5.82 -3.07
CA ASN A 135 6.00 5.57 -3.13
C ASN A 135 6.56 5.84 -4.55
N TYR A 136 5.88 5.38 -5.60
CA TYR A 136 6.30 5.63 -6.99
C TYR A 136 6.23 7.12 -7.35
N ASN A 137 5.25 7.86 -6.84
CA ASN A 137 5.19 9.31 -7.03
C ASN A 137 6.38 10.02 -6.39
N ILE A 138 6.82 9.58 -5.21
CA ILE A 138 8.03 10.09 -4.55
C ILE A 138 9.28 9.77 -5.38
N GLU A 139 9.41 8.53 -5.86
CA GLU A 139 10.53 8.12 -6.71
C GLU A 139 10.54 8.91 -8.03
N LEU A 140 9.38 9.08 -8.66
CA LEU A 140 9.24 9.83 -9.89
C LEU A 140 9.66 11.29 -9.71
N SER A 141 9.25 11.92 -8.60
CA SER A 141 9.66 13.29 -8.27
C SER A 141 11.20 13.41 -8.15
N LYS A 142 11.85 12.41 -7.50
CA LYS A 142 13.32 12.36 -7.42
C LYS A 142 13.97 12.14 -8.79
N ILE A 143 13.41 11.26 -9.62
CA ILE A 143 13.94 11.00 -10.98
C ILE A 143 13.81 12.26 -11.84
N ASN A 144 12.64 12.91 -11.81
CA ASN A 144 12.43 14.15 -12.55
C ASN A 144 13.44 15.23 -12.12
N TYR A 145 13.63 15.38 -10.80
CA TYR A 145 14.66 16.25 -10.26
C TYR A 145 16.06 15.96 -10.84
N LEU A 146 16.46 14.67 -10.87
CA LEU A 146 17.78 14.28 -11.38
C LEU A 146 17.93 14.45 -12.91
N LEU A 147 16.85 14.26 -13.68
CA LEU A 147 16.85 14.42 -15.12
C LEU A 147 16.89 15.89 -15.57
N GLU A 148 16.36 16.78 -14.76
CA GLU A 148 16.19 18.20 -15.08
C GLU A 148 17.21 19.10 -14.37
N GLU A 149 18.37 18.54 -13.98
CA GLU A 149 19.47 19.21 -13.26
C GLU A 149 19.89 20.59 -13.78
N SER A 150 19.46 20.94 -15.00
CA SER A 150 19.75 22.21 -15.65
C SER A 150 18.63 23.26 -15.58
N ASN A 151 17.38 22.93 -15.27
CA ASN A 151 16.23 23.85 -15.38
C ASN A 151 15.27 23.90 -14.18
N MET A 152 15.39 23.01 -13.18
CA MET A 152 14.42 22.90 -12.07
C MET A 152 14.77 23.69 -10.80
N LYS A 153 15.33 24.86 -10.89
CA LYS A 153 15.17 25.80 -9.80
C LYS A 153 13.69 26.19 -9.75
N ASN A 154 12.94 25.62 -8.75
CA ASN A 154 11.63 26.12 -8.30
C ASN A 154 10.36 25.45 -8.84
N GLU A 155 10.38 24.19 -9.25
CA GLU A 155 9.14 23.50 -9.57
C GLU A 155 8.36 23.11 -8.30
N ILE A 156 7.09 23.53 -8.23
CA ILE A 156 6.17 23.19 -7.15
C ILE A 156 5.39 21.94 -7.50
N PHE A 157 5.22 21.04 -6.55
CA PHE A 157 4.40 19.86 -6.68
C PHE A 157 3.50 19.65 -5.45
N ILE A 158 2.41 18.91 -5.63
CA ILE A 158 1.47 18.58 -4.56
C ILE A 158 1.69 17.11 -4.20
N LYS A 159 1.73 16.83 -2.90
CA LYS A 159 2.00 15.50 -2.37
C LYS A 159 1.00 15.15 -1.27
N ASP A 160 0.37 13.99 -1.38
CA ASP A 160 -0.39 13.41 -0.29
C ASP A 160 0.54 12.59 0.59
N ILE A 161 0.68 13.00 1.85
CA ILE A 161 1.49 12.35 2.86
C ILE A 161 0.56 11.52 3.73
N PRO A 162 0.67 10.18 3.69
CA PRO A 162 -0.22 9.31 4.45
C PRO A 162 0.06 9.41 5.95
N SER A 163 -0.84 8.87 6.75
CA SER A 163 -0.63 8.71 8.19
C SER A 163 0.53 7.74 8.44
N TYR A 164 1.52 8.19 9.20
CA TYR A 164 2.66 7.38 9.66
C TYR A 164 2.68 7.27 11.19
N ILE A 165 3.21 6.16 11.68
CA ILE A 165 3.71 6.12 13.05
C ILE A 165 5.05 6.82 13.02
N VAL A 166 5.24 7.84 13.86
CA VAL A 166 6.51 8.58 13.96
C VAL A 166 6.99 8.58 15.39
N TYR A 167 8.30 8.44 15.60
CA TYR A 167 8.87 8.98 16.82
C TYR A 167 9.24 10.43 16.59
N TYR A 168 9.15 11.24 17.65
CA TYR A 168 9.46 12.65 17.59
C TYR A 168 10.06 13.14 18.91
N ARG A 169 10.78 14.25 18.82
CA ARG A 169 11.28 15.01 19.95
C ARG A 169 11.02 16.49 19.71
N ASP A 170 10.38 17.12 20.68
CA ASP A 170 10.32 18.58 20.77
C ASP A 170 11.46 19.04 21.66
N GLY A 171 12.12 20.13 21.27
CA GLY A 171 13.22 20.68 22.04
C GLY A 171 13.54 22.11 21.67
N ILE A 172 14.50 22.67 22.38
CA ILE A 172 15.04 24.01 22.11
C ILE A 172 16.50 23.82 21.71
N ILE A 173 16.89 24.38 20.57
CA ILE A 173 18.28 24.41 20.12
C ILE A 173 18.82 25.84 20.30
N GLU A 174 20.10 25.98 20.59
CA GLU A 174 20.74 27.29 20.80
C GLU A 174 20.64 28.15 19.55
N ASP A 175 20.97 27.59 18.39
CA ASP A 175 20.86 28.17 17.06
C ASP A 175 20.75 27.07 15.97
N LEU A 176 20.58 27.48 14.71
CA LEU A 176 20.39 26.56 13.59
C LEU A 176 21.58 25.61 13.34
N SER A 177 22.81 25.97 13.77
CA SER A 177 23.98 25.09 13.62
C SER A 177 23.85 23.81 14.45
N LYS A 178 22.98 23.80 15.48
CA LYS A 178 22.73 22.70 16.40
C LYS A 178 21.67 21.72 15.91
N ILE A 179 21.05 21.96 14.76
CA ILE A 179 19.96 21.10 14.26
C ILE A 179 20.44 19.67 13.97
N THR A 180 21.60 19.51 13.35
CA THR A 180 22.16 18.18 13.04
C THR A 180 22.47 17.40 14.31
N GLU A 181 23.05 18.04 15.34
CA GLU A 181 23.31 17.44 16.63
C GLU A 181 22.00 16.97 17.30
N PHE A 182 20.97 17.83 17.29
CA PHE A 182 19.64 17.52 17.84
C PHE A 182 18.99 16.31 17.15
N VAL A 183 19.07 16.22 15.82
CA VAL A 183 18.55 15.10 15.03
C VAL A 183 19.27 13.81 15.36
N LEU A 184 20.62 13.84 15.37
CA LEU A 184 21.45 12.67 15.67
C LEU A 184 21.25 12.16 17.10
N GLU A 185 21.21 13.04 18.10
CA GLU A 185 20.90 12.66 19.48
C GLU A 185 19.52 11.97 19.57
N THR A 186 18.51 12.55 18.91
CA THR A 186 17.15 11.99 18.94
C THR A 186 17.10 10.60 18.33
N GLY A 187 17.75 10.40 17.18
CA GLY A 187 17.86 9.10 16.53
C GLY A 187 18.59 8.07 17.38
N THR A 188 19.72 8.46 17.99
CA THR A 188 20.52 7.60 18.86
C THR A 188 19.72 7.16 20.09
N GLU A 189 19.06 8.10 20.78
CA GLU A 189 18.23 7.79 21.95
C GLU A 189 17.07 6.86 21.60
N CYS A 190 16.42 7.10 20.46
CA CYS A 190 15.36 6.21 19.98
C CYS A 190 15.89 4.79 19.69
N ALA A 191 17.05 4.67 19.02
CA ALA A 191 17.63 3.38 18.66
C ALA A 191 18.10 2.59 19.88
N GLU A 192 18.68 3.24 20.88
CA GLU A 192 19.08 2.63 22.15
C GLU A 192 17.89 2.05 22.91
N ALA A 193 16.78 2.81 22.98
CA ALA A 193 15.55 2.36 23.63
C ALA A 193 14.79 1.29 22.83
N ASN A 194 15.02 1.22 21.49
CA ASN A 194 14.26 0.39 20.55
C ASN A 194 15.16 -0.31 19.52
N PRO A 195 16.05 -1.25 19.90
CA PRO A 195 17.05 -1.83 18.99
C PRO A 195 16.50 -2.59 17.79
N ARG A 196 15.21 -2.93 17.79
CA ARG A 196 14.56 -3.70 16.71
C ARG A 196 13.61 -2.83 15.85
N LEU A 197 13.38 -1.61 16.25
CA LEU A 197 12.52 -0.69 15.52
C LEU A 197 13.19 -0.30 14.20
N LYS A 198 12.42 -0.31 13.13
CA LYS A 198 12.90 0.05 11.79
C LYS A 198 12.22 1.31 11.31
N CYS A 199 12.97 2.13 10.59
CA CYS A 199 12.40 3.20 9.78
C CYS A 199 11.60 2.60 8.62
N ILE A 200 10.56 3.31 8.17
CA ILE A 200 9.84 2.94 6.95
C ILE A 200 10.75 3.07 5.73
N SER A 201 10.41 2.36 4.65
CA SER A 201 11.09 2.54 3.36
C SER A 201 10.06 2.93 2.29
N PRO A 202 10.27 4.02 1.54
CA PRO A 202 11.34 5.02 1.67
C PRO A 202 11.28 5.77 3.00
N GLU A 203 12.42 6.22 3.48
CA GLU A 203 12.49 6.99 4.73
C GLU A 203 11.72 8.30 4.61
N TYR A 204 11.04 8.67 5.71
CA TYR A 204 10.35 9.96 5.83
C TYR A 204 10.68 10.56 7.19
N CYS A 205 11.39 11.66 7.17
CA CYS A 205 11.68 12.44 8.36
C CYS A 205 11.59 13.94 8.05
N TYR A 206 11.35 14.73 9.07
CA TYR A 206 11.27 16.18 8.91
C TYR A 206 11.64 16.92 10.20
N VAL A 207 12.06 18.16 10.01
CA VAL A 207 12.15 19.17 11.07
C VAL A 207 11.05 20.21 10.85
N SER A 208 10.43 20.66 11.94
CA SER A 208 9.50 21.79 11.96
C SER A 208 9.91 22.77 13.05
N TYR A 209 9.76 24.07 12.77
CA TYR A 209 10.01 25.15 13.72
C TYR A 209 8.69 25.55 14.38
N LEU A 210 8.67 25.58 15.71
CA LEU A 210 7.44 25.69 16.50
C LEU A 210 7.19 27.08 17.10
N ASP A 211 8.10 28.04 16.90
CA ASP A 211 8.01 29.34 17.57
C ASP A 211 6.92 30.25 17.00
N GLY A 212 6.47 30.06 15.76
CA GLY A 212 5.55 30.97 15.08
C GLY A 212 6.17 32.31 14.65
N GLU A 213 7.44 32.53 14.94
CA GLU A 213 8.24 33.70 14.56
C GLU A 213 9.70 33.27 14.32
N TYR A 214 10.45 34.07 13.58
CA TYR A 214 11.88 33.84 13.38
C TYR A 214 12.67 34.17 14.65
N LYS A 215 13.53 33.23 15.07
CA LYS A 215 14.49 33.41 16.15
C LYS A 215 15.88 33.03 15.72
N GLU A 216 16.87 33.79 16.20
CA GLU A 216 18.29 33.47 16.01
C GLU A 216 18.83 32.54 17.10
N LYS A 217 18.18 32.52 18.28
CA LYS A 217 18.57 31.72 19.45
C LYS A 217 17.34 31.14 20.14
N ASP A 218 17.58 30.10 20.93
CA ASP A 218 16.56 29.38 21.70
C ASP A 218 15.36 28.95 20.83
N ILE A 219 15.68 28.38 19.69
CA ILE A 219 14.73 28.00 18.65
C ILE A 219 14.00 26.71 19.04
N LYS A 220 12.68 26.75 19.10
CA LYS A 220 11.86 25.55 19.34
C LYS A 220 11.72 24.73 18.07
N VAL A 221 12.13 23.48 18.13
CA VAL A 221 12.12 22.57 17.00
C VAL A 221 11.44 21.26 17.35
N ARG A 222 10.82 20.64 16.36
CA ARG A 222 10.40 19.25 16.35
C ARG A 222 11.17 18.50 15.29
N TYR A 223 11.81 17.40 15.66
CA TYR A 223 12.24 16.39 14.72
C TYR A 223 11.29 15.21 14.79
N ALA A 224 10.88 14.68 13.64
CA ALA A 224 10.04 13.48 13.54
C ALA A 224 10.57 12.54 12.46
N GLN A 225 10.55 11.23 12.75
CA GLN A 225 10.99 10.16 11.86
C GLN A 225 9.92 9.06 11.80
N ALA A 226 9.50 8.69 10.61
CA ALA A 226 8.53 7.63 10.41
C ALA A 226 9.14 6.23 10.59
N VAL A 227 8.41 5.36 11.29
CA VAL A 227 8.81 4.00 11.68
C VAL A 227 7.71 2.99 11.38
N GLU A 228 8.08 1.71 11.36
CA GLU A 228 7.15 0.62 11.03
C GLU A 228 6.12 0.36 12.14
N ASP A 229 6.46 0.62 13.41
CA ASP A 229 5.60 0.35 14.56
C ASP A 229 5.87 1.32 15.73
N PHE A 230 5.02 1.31 16.75
CA PHE A 230 5.27 2.03 17.99
C PHE A 230 6.43 1.38 18.77
N GLY A 231 7.28 2.22 19.34
CA GLY A 231 8.37 1.79 20.21
C GLY A 231 8.17 2.22 21.67
N ASN A 232 9.19 1.97 22.50
CA ASN A 232 9.25 2.44 23.87
C ASN A 232 9.62 3.94 23.89
N GLU A 233 8.82 4.71 24.57
CA GLU A 233 9.11 6.13 24.79
C GLU A 233 10.23 6.34 25.82
N THR A 234 10.95 7.43 25.66
CA THR A 234 11.91 7.92 26.65
C THR A 234 11.39 9.22 27.30
N ASN A 235 12.22 9.85 28.10
CA ASN A 235 11.86 11.18 28.65
C ASN A 235 11.73 12.23 27.53
N ARG A 236 12.54 12.13 26.47
CA ARG A 236 12.63 13.14 25.39
C ARG A 236 11.96 12.64 24.08
N VAL A 237 12.03 11.36 23.77
CA VAL A 237 11.48 10.76 22.56
C VAL A 237 10.10 10.19 22.82
N LYS A 238 9.13 10.63 22.04
CA LYS A 238 7.72 10.22 22.09
C LYS A 238 7.29 9.62 20.77
N PHE A 239 6.17 8.90 20.80
CA PHE A 239 5.57 8.29 19.60
C PHE A 239 4.17 8.84 19.37
N MET A 240 3.82 9.04 18.10
CA MET A 240 2.45 9.38 17.72
C MET A 240 2.12 8.80 16.33
N LYS A 241 0.84 8.69 16.05
CA LYS A 241 0.35 8.45 14.70
C LYS A 241 -0.01 9.80 14.08
N SER A 242 0.70 10.19 13.02
CA SER A 242 0.42 11.45 12.31
C SER A 242 -0.91 11.37 11.57
N ASN A 243 -1.57 12.51 11.38
CA ASN A 243 -2.69 12.60 10.46
C ASN A 243 -2.18 12.56 9.00
N PRO A 244 -2.97 12.02 8.05
CA PRO A 244 -2.69 12.21 6.64
C PRO A 244 -2.86 13.69 6.29
N ILE A 245 -1.99 14.21 5.43
CA ILE A 245 -2.03 15.61 4.98
C ILE A 245 -1.76 15.69 3.48
N THR A 246 -2.35 16.70 2.83
CA THR A 246 -1.89 17.19 1.53
C THR A 246 -0.88 18.31 1.77
N ALA A 247 0.25 18.28 1.08
CA ALA A 247 1.28 19.30 1.18
C ALA A 247 1.62 19.88 -0.20
N VAL A 248 1.78 21.20 -0.27
CA VAL A 248 2.46 21.88 -1.37
C VAL A 248 3.95 21.80 -1.08
N CYS A 249 4.73 21.33 -2.04
CA CYS A 249 6.14 21.01 -1.87
C CYS A 249 7.02 21.68 -2.92
N ILE A 250 8.27 21.97 -2.55
CA ILE A 250 9.32 22.44 -3.45
C ILE A 250 10.65 21.79 -3.04
N TYR A 251 11.49 21.44 -4.03
CA TYR A 251 12.87 21.08 -3.75
C TYR A 251 13.75 22.32 -3.73
N HIS A 252 14.47 22.51 -2.61
CA HIS A 252 15.54 23.48 -2.50
C HIS A 252 16.89 22.79 -2.72
N LYS A 253 17.67 23.24 -3.71
CA LYS A 253 19.06 22.82 -3.91
C LYS A 253 19.98 23.94 -3.52
N GLY A 254 20.95 23.64 -2.66
CA GLY A 254 21.97 24.57 -2.22
C GLY A 254 21.96 24.85 -0.72
N SER A 255 22.70 25.87 -0.33
CA SER A 255 22.86 26.27 1.08
C SER A 255 21.55 26.65 1.73
N TYR A 256 21.35 26.23 2.97
CA TYR A 256 20.18 26.54 3.79
C TYR A 256 19.92 28.07 3.95
N ASN A 257 20.96 28.90 3.80
CA ASN A 257 20.84 30.36 3.83
C ASN A 257 19.97 30.91 2.69
N LYS A 258 19.74 30.13 1.63
CA LYS A 258 18.92 30.48 0.45
C LYS A 258 17.47 30.00 0.54
N PHE A 259 17.05 29.37 1.64
CA PHE A 259 15.66 28.87 1.84
C PHE A 259 14.61 29.94 1.60
N ARG A 260 14.91 31.19 1.91
CA ARG A 260 14.01 32.33 1.71
C ARG A 260 13.44 32.40 0.29
N GLU A 261 14.27 32.13 -0.73
CA GLU A 261 13.85 32.15 -2.14
C GLU A 261 12.81 31.05 -2.41
N SER A 262 13.02 29.84 -1.88
CA SER A 262 12.08 28.73 -2.03
C SER A 262 10.79 28.95 -1.23
N TYR A 263 10.88 29.54 -0.05
CA TYR A 263 9.70 29.91 0.75
C TYR A 263 8.84 30.96 0.03
N GLU A 264 9.45 31.97 -0.61
CA GLU A 264 8.72 32.99 -1.37
C GLU A 264 7.92 32.36 -2.53
N ILE A 265 8.55 31.45 -3.28
CA ILE A 265 7.92 30.79 -4.41
C ILE A 265 6.74 29.90 -3.98
N ILE A 266 6.93 29.09 -2.94
CA ILE A 266 5.89 28.16 -2.47
C ILE A 266 4.71 28.92 -1.84
N LEU A 267 4.95 29.97 -1.09
CA LEU A 267 3.90 30.79 -0.50
C LEU A 267 3.06 31.50 -1.56
N LYS A 268 3.71 32.06 -2.59
CA LYS A 268 3.02 32.67 -3.72
C LYS A 268 2.11 31.66 -4.43
N TYR A 269 2.60 30.43 -4.65
CA TYR A 269 1.78 29.38 -5.25
C TYR A 269 0.57 29.01 -4.39
N ILE A 270 0.73 28.90 -3.06
CA ILE A 270 -0.33 28.61 -2.11
C ILE A 270 -1.44 29.69 -2.19
N GLU A 271 -1.04 30.95 -2.24
CA GLU A 271 -1.97 32.09 -2.35
C GLU A 271 -2.71 32.10 -3.69
N GLU A 272 -2.00 31.92 -4.81
CA GLU A 272 -2.57 31.94 -6.16
C GLU A 272 -3.47 30.75 -6.48
N ASN A 273 -3.38 29.64 -5.73
CA ASN A 273 -4.14 28.41 -5.98
C ASN A 273 -5.17 28.09 -4.89
N ASP A 274 -5.61 29.08 -4.09
CA ASP A 274 -6.66 28.93 -3.09
C ASP A 274 -6.41 27.81 -2.06
N TYR A 275 -5.16 27.68 -1.59
CA TYR A 275 -4.81 26.82 -0.47
C TYR A 275 -4.77 27.60 0.86
N GLU A 276 -5.06 26.89 1.95
CA GLU A 276 -4.90 27.35 3.33
C GLU A 276 -3.86 26.51 4.03
N ILE A 277 -2.85 27.17 4.65
CA ILE A 277 -1.83 26.51 5.46
C ILE A 277 -2.47 26.06 6.77
N ILE A 278 -2.33 24.76 7.12
CA ILE A 278 -2.98 24.16 8.29
C ILE A 278 -2.04 23.74 9.41
N ASP A 279 -0.73 23.73 9.14
CA ASP A 279 0.32 23.35 10.11
C ASP A 279 1.64 24.03 9.76
N ASN A 280 2.62 23.96 10.67
CA ASN A 280 3.97 24.47 10.42
C ASN A 280 4.62 23.77 9.22
N PRO A 281 5.45 24.49 8.44
CA PRO A 281 6.21 23.89 7.35
C PRO A 281 7.15 22.82 7.87
N ARG A 282 7.43 21.84 7.02
CA ARG A 282 8.32 20.71 7.28
C ARG A 282 9.51 20.79 6.34
N GLU A 283 10.70 20.70 6.88
CA GLU A 283 11.95 20.62 6.13
C GLU A 283 12.45 19.18 6.18
N CYS A 284 12.37 18.48 5.04
CA CYS A 284 12.84 17.12 4.88
C CYS A 284 14.22 17.16 4.23
N TYR A 285 15.25 17.03 5.02
CA TYR A 285 16.64 17.07 4.56
C TYR A 285 17.00 15.75 3.88
N ILE A 286 17.24 15.78 2.56
CA ILE A 286 17.57 14.60 1.75
C ILE A 286 19.08 14.44 1.65
N ASP A 287 19.75 15.51 1.25
CA ASP A 287 21.21 15.62 1.23
C ASP A 287 21.66 16.82 2.06
N GLY A 288 22.75 16.67 2.79
CA GLY A 288 23.25 17.71 3.66
C GLY A 288 24.70 17.47 4.08
N CYS A 289 25.15 18.13 5.12
CA CYS A 289 26.54 18.06 5.63
C CYS A 289 26.99 16.64 6.06
N TRP A 290 26.07 15.69 6.23
CA TRP A 290 26.38 14.30 6.58
C TRP A 290 26.77 13.44 5.39
N ASN A 291 26.46 13.85 4.13
CA ASN A 291 26.72 13.07 2.92
C ASN A 291 27.16 13.90 1.70
N LYS A 292 27.28 15.23 1.83
CA LYS A 292 27.78 16.14 0.78
C LYS A 292 28.86 17.04 1.36
N GLU A 293 29.94 17.23 0.59
CA GLU A 293 31.04 18.11 0.94
C GLU A 293 30.75 19.59 0.60
N ASN A 294 29.95 19.84 -0.42
CA ASN A 294 29.64 21.17 -0.91
C ASN A 294 28.18 21.53 -0.60
N GLU A 295 27.97 22.70 0.01
CA GLU A 295 26.62 23.18 0.34
C GLU A 295 25.72 23.35 -0.91
N GLU A 296 26.30 23.64 -2.07
CA GLU A 296 25.54 23.75 -3.32
C GLU A 296 24.91 22.41 -3.78
N ASP A 297 25.36 21.28 -3.19
CA ASP A 297 24.84 19.94 -3.45
C ASP A 297 23.80 19.48 -2.41
N TYR A 298 23.52 20.32 -1.40
CA TYR A 298 22.48 20.01 -0.42
C TYR A 298 21.11 20.01 -1.09
N LEU A 299 20.24 19.11 -0.66
CA LEU A 299 18.89 18.97 -1.16
C LEU A 299 17.91 18.85 0.01
N THR A 300 16.92 19.73 0.03
CA THR A 300 15.87 19.75 1.03
C THR A 300 14.51 19.82 0.34
N GLU A 301 13.59 18.95 0.73
CA GLU A 301 12.19 19.07 0.34
C GLU A 301 11.47 19.92 1.41
N ILE A 302 10.99 21.09 1.01
CA ILE A 302 10.18 21.97 1.86
C ILE A 302 8.73 21.65 1.59
N GLN A 303 7.97 21.35 2.65
CA GLN A 303 6.57 20.92 2.58
C GLN A 303 5.70 21.88 3.40
N PHE A 304 4.64 22.42 2.82
CA PHE A 304 3.61 23.17 3.50
C PHE A 304 2.33 22.35 3.59
N PRO A 305 1.94 21.87 4.78
CA PRO A 305 0.64 21.23 4.98
C PRO A 305 -0.51 22.19 4.65
N VAL A 306 -1.41 21.77 3.75
CA VAL A 306 -2.48 22.64 3.25
C VAL A 306 -3.81 21.93 3.14
N ASN A 307 -4.90 22.72 3.16
CA ASN A 307 -6.21 22.33 2.69
C ASN A 307 -6.58 23.18 1.47
N LYS A 308 -7.41 22.64 0.59
CA LYS A 308 -8.07 23.44 -0.45
C LYS A 308 -9.18 24.28 0.19
N LYS A 309 -9.24 25.59 -0.08
CA LYS A 309 -10.32 26.48 0.38
C LYS A 309 -11.65 26.17 -0.25
#